data_a5ef64c238cb2518ccd1adca1ec4e1ac
#
_entry.id   a5ef64c238cb2518ccd1adca1ec4e1ac
#
_cell.length_a   1.000
_cell.length_b   1.000
_cell.length_c   1.000
_cell.angle_alpha   90.00
_cell.angle_beta   90.00
_cell.angle_gamma   90.00
#
_symmetry.space_group_name_H-M   'P 1'
#
loop_
_entity.id
_entity.type
_entity.pdbx_description
1 polymer ?
#
loop_
_entity_poly.entity_id
_entity_poly.type
_entity_poly.pdbx_seq_one_letter_code
_entity_poly.pdbx_strand_id
1 'polypeptide(L)'
;MKLVMIGKNLKAQKNAQDRIIKKGKALLNAFLRKEATPKKLRDGYGYKFDINPDWRLFSEDLKAWLIIDHLEYNRHCGVKGAHK
;
A
#
# COMPACT_ATOMS: atom_id res chain seq x y z
N MET A 1 -7.31 13.02 -2.10
CA MET A 1 -7.46 11.62 -2.53
C MET A 1 -8.65 10.98 -1.84
N LYS A 2 -9.40 10.17 -2.57
CA LYS A 2 -10.51 9.45 -1.96
C LYS A 2 -10.18 7.97 -1.82
N LEU A 3 -10.42 7.43 -0.65
CA LEU A 3 -10.23 6.01 -0.38
C LEU A 3 -11.58 5.35 -0.20
N VAL A 4 -11.70 4.16 -0.76
CA VAL A 4 -12.92 3.36 -0.67
C VAL A 4 -12.57 2.05 0.02
N MET A 5 -13.39 1.64 0.98
CA MET A 5 -13.15 0.37 1.66
C MET A 5 -13.49 -0.77 0.72
N ILE A 6 -12.52 -1.67 0.50
CA ILE A 6 -12.70 -2.80 -0.41
C ILE A 6 -12.54 -4.14 0.28
N GLY A 7 -12.25 -4.12 1.56
CA GLY A 7 -12.12 -5.33 2.36
C GLY A 7 -11.88 -4.97 3.80
N LYS A 8 -11.76 -5.97 4.65
CA LYS A 8 -11.51 -5.74 6.05
C LYS A 8 -10.13 -5.11 6.23
N ASN A 9 -10.09 -3.92 6.80
CA ASN A 9 -8.85 -3.19 7.02
C ASN A 9 -8.07 -2.90 5.73
N LEU A 10 -8.79 -2.82 4.61
CA LEU A 10 -8.17 -2.54 3.32
C LEU A 10 -8.98 -1.51 2.56
N LYS A 11 -8.32 -0.42 2.20
CA LYS A 11 -8.92 0.64 1.39
C LYS A 11 -8.11 0.83 0.13
N ALA A 12 -8.72 1.37 -0.90
CA ALA A 12 -8.05 1.66 -2.15
C ALA A 12 -8.47 3.02 -2.67
N GLN A 13 -7.60 3.66 -3.43
CA GLN A 13 -7.99 4.87 -4.12
C GLN A 13 -9.14 4.56 -5.06
N LYS A 14 -10.07 5.50 -5.17
CA LYS A 14 -11.25 5.30 -5.98
C LYS A 14 -10.93 4.95 -7.43
N ASN A 15 -9.83 5.46 -7.95
CA ASN A 15 -9.44 5.22 -9.34
C ASN A 15 -8.60 3.96 -9.55
N ALA A 16 -8.41 3.16 -8.52
CA ALA A 16 -7.67 1.92 -8.67
C ALA A 16 -8.48 0.94 -9.52
N GLN A 17 -7.83 0.36 -10.52
CA GLN A 17 -8.49 -0.59 -11.41
C GLN A 17 -8.68 -1.93 -10.71
N ASP A 18 -9.67 -2.70 -11.19
CA ASP A 18 -9.98 -3.99 -10.57
C ASP A 18 -8.76 -4.91 -10.51
N ARG A 19 -7.95 -4.95 -11.56
CA ARG A 19 -6.77 -5.81 -11.57
C ARG A 19 -5.76 -5.40 -10.49
N ILE A 20 -5.66 -4.10 -10.21
CA ILE A 20 -4.78 -3.60 -9.18
C ILE A 20 -5.31 -4.01 -7.81
N ILE A 21 -6.60 -3.86 -7.59
CA ILE A 21 -7.24 -4.26 -6.34
C ILE A 21 -7.07 -5.75 -6.11
N LYS A 22 -7.28 -6.55 -7.15
CA LYS A 22 -7.13 -8.00 -7.06
C LYS A 22 -5.72 -8.41 -6.66
N LYS A 23 -4.73 -7.79 -7.29
CA LYS A 23 -3.34 -8.10 -6.99
C LYS A 23 -2.97 -7.65 -5.59
N GLY A 24 -3.47 -6.48 -5.17
CA GLY A 24 -3.24 -5.99 -3.82
C GLY A 24 -3.84 -6.91 -2.78
N LYS A 25 -5.05 -7.40 -3.02
CA LYS A 25 -5.69 -8.35 -2.11
C LYS A 25 -4.91 -9.66 -2.04
N ALA A 26 -4.38 -10.12 -3.17
CA ALA A 26 -3.58 -11.35 -3.20
C ALA A 26 -2.31 -11.17 -2.39
N LEU A 27 -1.65 -10.02 -2.50
CA LEU A 27 -0.46 -9.74 -1.72
C LEU A 27 -0.77 -9.69 -0.22
N LEU A 28 -1.88 -9.06 0.14
CA LEU A 28 -2.28 -8.98 1.53
C LEU A 28 -2.59 -10.37 2.10
N ASN A 29 -3.28 -11.19 1.33
CA ASN A 29 -3.57 -12.55 1.76
C ASN A 29 -2.29 -13.37 1.95
N ALA A 30 -1.33 -13.19 1.04
CA ALA A 30 -0.04 -13.87 1.17
C ALA A 30 0.68 -13.42 2.44
N PHE A 31 0.62 -12.13 2.75
CA PHE A 31 1.20 -11.62 3.98
C PHE A 31 0.54 -12.25 5.20
N LEU A 32 -0.80 -12.32 5.20
CA LEU A 32 -1.53 -12.89 6.33
C LEU A 32 -1.24 -14.37 6.53
N ARG A 33 -0.88 -15.07 5.46
CA ARG A 33 -0.48 -16.48 5.53
C ARG A 33 1.02 -16.63 5.75
N LYS A 34 1.72 -15.52 5.95
CA LYS A 34 3.17 -15.50 6.16
C LYS A 34 3.96 -16.02 4.96
N GLU A 35 3.36 -15.88 3.77
CA GLU A 35 4.02 -16.28 2.53
C GLU A 35 4.73 -15.13 1.84
N ALA A 36 4.46 -13.91 2.26
CA ALA A 36 5.09 -12.73 1.69
C ALA A 36 5.42 -11.75 2.80
N THR A 37 6.52 -11.03 2.64
CA THR A 37 6.98 -10.06 3.63
C THR A 37 7.07 -8.68 2.98
N PRO A 38 6.44 -7.66 3.58
CA PRO A 38 6.52 -6.32 3.03
C PRO A 38 7.88 -5.71 3.29
N LYS A 39 8.25 -4.75 2.47
CA LYS A 39 9.47 -3.99 2.69
C LYS A 39 9.22 -2.97 3.78
N LYS A 40 10.08 -2.96 4.80
CA LYS A 40 10.00 -1.97 5.85
C LYS A 40 10.62 -0.67 5.37
N LEU A 41 9.90 0.43 5.58
CA LEU A 41 10.36 1.74 5.17
C LEU A 41 11.19 2.39 6.26
N ARG A 42 12.02 3.35 5.88
CA ARG A 42 12.88 4.05 6.82
C ARG A 42 12.08 4.88 7.80
N ASP A 43 12.68 5.14 8.94
CA ASP A 43 12.20 6.12 9.91
C ASP A 43 10.77 5.89 10.38
N GLY A 44 10.33 4.64 10.33
CA GLY A 44 9.00 4.33 10.83
C GLY A 44 7.86 4.75 9.94
N TYR A 45 8.13 5.05 8.66
CA TYR A 45 7.06 5.41 7.74
C TYR A 45 6.09 4.28 7.48
N GLY A 46 6.51 3.03 7.69
CA GLY A 46 5.61 1.91 7.52
C GLY A 46 6.17 0.79 6.66
N TYR A 47 5.28 0.11 5.95
CA TYR A 47 5.63 -1.07 5.16
C TYR A 47 4.91 -1.01 3.82
N LYS A 48 5.50 -1.64 2.82
CA LYS A 48 4.88 -1.65 1.50
C LYS A 48 5.16 -2.92 0.72
N PHE A 49 4.24 -3.22 -0.20
CA PHE A 49 4.46 -4.17 -1.27
C PHE A 49 4.31 -3.39 -2.58
N ASP A 50 5.12 -3.71 -3.57
CA ASP A 50 4.96 -3.15 -4.90
C ASP A 50 3.95 -3.96 -5.67
N ILE A 51 2.81 -3.35 -6.00
CA ILE A 51 1.82 -4.03 -6.83
C ILE A 51 2.29 -4.00 -8.28
N ASN A 52 2.72 -2.83 -8.72
CA ASN A 52 3.39 -2.64 -10.01
C ASN A 52 4.13 -1.31 -9.91
N PRO A 53 4.81 -0.83 -10.96
CA PRO A 53 5.56 0.42 -10.85
C PRO A 53 4.74 1.64 -10.43
N ASP A 54 3.43 1.62 -10.70
CA ASP A 54 2.58 2.77 -10.42
C ASP A 54 1.73 2.64 -9.17
N TRP A 55 1.64 1.46 -8.59
CA TRP A 55 0.75 1.21 -7.45
C TRP A 55 1.47 0.47 -6.32
N ARG A 56 1.08 0.80 -5.09
CA ARG A 56 1.65 0.20 -3.89
C ARG A 56 0.57 -0.25 -2.93
N LEU A 57 0.85 -1.31 -2.19
CA LEU A 57 0.05 -1.72 -1.04
C LEU A 57 0.83 -1.27 0.19
N PHE A 58 0.29 -0.30 0.90
CA PHE A 58 1.00 0.39 1.98
C PHE A 58 0.30 0.24 3.31
N SER A 59 1.07 0.14 4.40
CA SER A 59 0.54 0.14 5.75
C SER A 59 1.52 0.81 6.70
N GLU A 60 1.00 1.59 7.64
CA GLU A 60 1.84 2.19 8.66
C GLU A 60 2.09 1.25 9.83
N ASP A 61 1.17 0.33 10.09
CA ASP A 61 1.20 -0.47 11.30
C ASP A 61 0.97 -1.97 11.07
N LEU A 62 0.89 -2.41 9.83
CA LEU A 62 0.62 -3.79 9.45
C LEU A 62 -0.81 -4.25 9.81
N LYS A 63 -1.66 -3.32 10.25
CA LYS A 63 -3.04 -3.65 10.60
C LYS A 63 -4.03 -3.17 9.57
N ALA A 64 -3.87 -1.94 9.12
CA ALA A 64 -4.73 -1.36 8.09
C ALA A 64 -3.89 -1.08 6.86
N TRP A 65 -4.41 -1.41 5.69
CA TRP A 65 -3.68 -1.32 4.44
C TRP A 65 -4.37 -0.44 3.43
N LEU A 66 -3.57 0.18 2.56
CA LEU A 66 -4.04 1.07 1.52
C LEU A 66 -3.45 0.67 0.18
N ILE A 67 -4.29 0.66 -0.85
CA ILE A 67 -3.82 0.53 -2.23
C ILE A 67 -3.79 1.93 -2.80
N ILE A 68 -2.59 2.46 -2.99
CA ILE A 68 -2.40 3.84 -3.40
C ILE A 68 -1.43 3.91 -4.57
N ASP A 69 -1.54 4.97 -5.36
CA ASP A 69 -0.64 5.12 -6.49
C ASP A 69 0.70 5.69 -6.04
N HIS A 70 1.64 5.73 -6.96
CA HIS A 70 3.00 6.16 -6.69
C HIS A 70 3.06 7.57 -6.09
N LEU A 71 2.25 8.49 -6.58
CA LEU A 71 2.28 9.85 -6.07
C LEU A 71 1.80 9.92 -4.64
N GLU A 72 0.71 9.23 -4.35
CA GLU A 72 0.15 9.21 -3.00
C GLU A 72 1.08 8.49 -2.04
N TYR A 73 1.71 7.41 -2.50
CA TYR A 73 2.69 6.69 -1.73
C TYR A 73 3.84 7.62 -1.32
N ASN A 74 4.34 8.42 -2.26
CA ASN A 74 5.41 9.35 -1.95
C ASN A 74 5.00 10.38 -0.90
N ARG A 75 3.75 10.80 -0.92
CA ARG A 75 3.25 11.72 0.10
C ARG A 75 3.24 11.08 1.48
N HIS A 76 2.78 9.83 1.57
CA HIS A 76 2.73 9.11 2.84
C HIS A 76 4.12 8.86 3.39
N CYS A 77 5.08 8.61 2.53
CA CYS A 77 6.43 8.31 2.96
C CYS A 77 7.28 9.55 3.13
N GLY A 78 6.75 10.73 2.82
CA GLY A 78 7.52 11.95 2.97
C GLY A 78 8.73 12.02 2.07
N VAL A 79 8.69 11.34 0.95
CA VAL A 79 9.84 11.26 0.09
C VAL A 79 10.35 12.61 -0.33
N LYS A 80 9.46 13.49 -0.71
CA LYS A 80 9.91 14.79 -1.11
C LYS A 80 10.47 15.56 0.03
N GLY A 81 9.99 15.31 1.21
CA GLY A 81 10.57 15.93 2.36
C GLY A 81 11.88 15.31 2.69
N ALA A 82 11.97 14.05 2.47
CA ALA A 82 13.16 13.33 2.85
C ALA A 82 14.33 13.69 1.99
N HIS A 83 14.04 14.12 0.81
CA HIS A 83 15.11 14.42 0.02
C HIS A 83 15.51 15.80 0.15
N LYS A 84 14.92 16.41 1.00
CA LYS A 84 15.34 17.66 1.21
C LYS A 84 16.32 17.70 1.96
#